data_9111aecbb203901c1522af654a30014e
#
_entry.id   9111aecbb203901c1522af654a30014e
#
_cell.length_a   1.000
_cell.length_b   1.000
_cell.length_c   1.000
_cell.angle_alpha   90.00
_cell.angle_beta   90.00
_cell.angle_gamma   90.00
#
_symmetry.space_group_name_H-M   'P 1'
#
loop_
_entity.id
_entity.type
_entity.pdbx_description
1 polymer ?
#
loop_
_entity_poly.entity_id
_entity_poly.type
_entity_poly.pdbx_seq_one_letter_code
_entity_poly.pdbx_strand_id
1 'polypeptide(L)'
;TPGAVTGGRKANLSDPVVANYAREIAQDEVAHVEFLRNALGSTAIAMPALDISATATSAFSNAARAAGLIGQGATFDPYENDDNFLLAAFLFEDVGVTAYRGALGGIANALIRQAAAGILAAESYHAAMIRSALYTRGVSTPALIDSSEAISNARDTLDGAADIDQGVRPIGDQSNIMP
;
A
#
# COMPACT_ATOMS: atom_id res chain seq x y z
N THR A 1 -6.97 -24.61 7.90
CA THR A 1 -6.73 -23.68 9.01
C THR A 1 -6.07 -22.44 8.44
N PRO A 2 -6.53 -21.22 8.76
CA PRO A 2 -5.85 -19.99 8.35
C PRO A 2 -4.42 -19.96 8.89
N GLY A 3 -3.51 -19.34 8.15
CA GLY A 3 -2.14 -19.08 8.61
C GLY A 3 -2.13 -18.13 9.82
N ALA A 4 -1.07 -18.21 10.61
CA ALA A 4 -0.89 -17.30 11.74
C ALA A 4 -0.46 -15.90 11.25
N VAL A 5 -0.93 -14.85 11.93
CA VAL A 5 -0.43 -13.47 11.77
C VAL A 5 0.43 -13.13 12.98
N THR A 6 1.63 -12.66 12.75
CA THR A 6 2.59 -12.29 13.80
C THR A 6 3.05 -10.84 13.68
N GLY A 7 3.36 -10.21 14.81
CA GLY A 7 4.09 -8.94 14.89
C GLY A 7 3.29 -7.67 14.66
N GLY A 8 2.00 -7.76 14.31
CA GLY A 8 1.16 -6.56 14.14
C GLY A 8 0.87 -5.87 15.46
N ARG A 9 0.81 -4.55 15.44
CA ARG A 9 0.37 -3.74 16.58
C ARG A 9 -0.36 -2.48 16.11
N LYS A 10 -1.04 -1.81 17.06
CA LYS A 10 -1.68 -0.53 16.76
C LYS A 10 -0.64 0.52 16.39
N ALA A 11 -0.86 1.21 15.27
CA ALA A 11 -0.01 2.33 14.85
C ALA A 11 -0.20 3.54 15.78
N ASN A 12 0.90 4.25 16.04
CA ASN A 12 0.94 5.45 16.84
C ASN A 12 0.69 6.67 15.95
N LEU A 13 -0.58 6.92 15.63
CA LEU A 13 -1.01 8.02 14.77
C LEU A 13 -1.44 9.22 15.62
N SER A 14 -0.77 10.33 15.40
CA SER A 14 -1.00 11.61 16.10
C SER A 14 -1.83 12.58 15.27
N ASP A 15 -1.77 12.49 13.95
CA ASP A 15 -2.59 13.29 13.04
C ASP A 15 -4.00 12.68 12.93
N PRO A 16 -5.06 13.42 13.31
CA PRO A 16 -6.41 12.90 13.26
C PRO A 16 -6.90 12.59 11.85
N VAL A 17 -6.38 13.25 10.81
CA VAL A 17 -6.71 12.96 9.41
C VAL A 17 -6.11 11.63 9.01
N VAL A 18 -4.82 11.42 9.27
CA VAL A 18 -4.14 10.14 9.00
C VAL A 18 -4.81 8.99 9.77
N ALA A 19 -5.16 9.23 11.06
CA ALA A 19 -5.85 8.24 11.87
C ALA A 19 -7.26 7.91 11.35
N ASN A 20 -7.96 8.87 10.72
CA ASN A 20 -9.27 8.63 10.09
C ASN A 20 -9.10 7.81 8.81
N TYR A 21 -8.17 8.17 7.93
CA TYR A 21 -7.85 7.41 6.72
C TYR A 21 -7.47 5.96 7.06
N ALA A 22 -6.59 5.77 8.04
CA ALA A 22 -6.19 4.42 8.47
C ALA A 22 -7.37 3.55 8.93
N ARG A 23 -8.37 4.14 9.61
CA ARG A 23 -9.56 3.40 10.05
C ARG A 23 -10.50 3.08 8.90
N GLU A 24 -10.72 4.03 7.99
CA GLU A 24 -11.58 3.85 6.82
C GLU A 24 -11.00 2.76 5.91
N ILE A 25 -9.76 2.92 5.49
CA ILE A 25 -9.07 1.93 4.66
C ILE A 25 -9.10 0.53 5.32
N ALA A 26 -8.77 0.43 6.59
CA ALA A 26 -8.79 -0.87 7.28
C ALA A 26 -10.18 -1.54 7.29
N GLN A 27 -11.27 -0.77 7.35
CA GLN A 27 -12.63 -1.30 7.28
C GLN A 27 -12.96 -1.76 5.86
N ASP A 28 -12.57 -1.01 4.86
CA ASP A 28 -12.77 -1.35 3.45
C ASP A 28 -11.99 -2.61 3.09
N GLU A 29 -10.74 -2.76 3.54
CA GLU A 29 -9.94 -3.98 3.31
C GLU A 29 -10.56 -5.23 3.94
N VAL A 30 -11.13 -5.10 5.14
CA VAL A 30 -11.90 -6.21 5.73
C VAL A 30 -13.09 -6.57 4.86
N ALA A 31 -13.85 -5.57 4.37
CA ALA A 31 -14.99 -5.79 3.49
C ALA A 31 -14.58 -6.40 2.14
N HIS A 32 -13.44 -5.97 1.55
CA HIS A 32 -12.89 -6.55 0.33
C HIS A 32 -12.57 -8.04 0.51
N VAL A 33 -11.89 -8.39 1.60
CA VAL A 33 -11.56 -9.79 1.90
C VAL A 33 -12.82 -10.63 2.11
N GLU A 34 -13.78 -10.15 2.87
CA GLU A 34 -15.06 -10.85 3.11
C GLU A 34 -15.84 -11.06 1.80
N PHE A 35 -15.94 -10.02 0.99
CA PHE A 35 -16.59 -10.08 -0.31
C PHE A 35 -15.93 -11.11 -1.23
N LEU A 36 -14.61 -11.05 -1.39
CA LEU A 36 -13.85 -11.97 -2.25
C LEU A 36 -13.96 -13.41 -1.78
N ARG A 37 -13.87 -13.67 -0.47
CA ARG A 37 -14.02 -15.01 0.08
C ARG A 37 -15.43 -15.57 -0.15
N ASN A 38 -16.45 -14.74 -0.01
CA ASN A 38 -17.84 -15.14 -0.27
C ASN A 38 -18.06 -15.42 -1.77
N ALA A 39 -17.51 -14.58 -2.66
CA ALA A 39 -17.62 -14.75 -4.10
C ALA A 39 -16.90 -16.01 -4.61
N LEU A 40 -15.74 -16.33 -4.05
CA LEU A 40 -14.93 -17.50 -4.41
C LEU A 40 -15.42 -18.80 -3.73
N GLY A 41 -16.10 -18.70 -2.61
CA GLY A 41 -16.62 -19.84 -1.87
C GLY A 41 -15.54 -20.89 -1.56
N SER A 42 -15.76 -22.12 -1.95
CA SER A 42 -14.82 -23.23 -1.71
C SER A 42 -13.54 -23.16 -2.53
N THR A 43 -13.44 -22.28 -3.53
CA THR A 43 -12.23 -22.04 -4.31
C THR A 43 -11.31 -20.99 -3.70
N ALA A 44 -11.77 -20.29 -2.65
CA ALA A 44 -10.94 -19.35 -1.94
C ALA A 44 -9.74 -20.05 -1.30
N ILE A 45 -8.54 -19.54 -1.57
CA ILE A 45 -7.32 -20.07 -0.96
C ILE A 45 -7.31 -19.83 0.56
N ALA A 46 -6.65 -20.69 1.30
CA ALA A 46 -6.43 -20.46 2.73
C ALA A 46 -5.59 -19.19 2.92
N MET A 47 -5.86 -18.43 3.99
CA MET A 47 -5.03 -17.29 4.36
C MET A 47 -3.60 -17.78 4.64
N PRO A 48 -2.58 -17.24 3.99
CA PRO A 48 -1.19 -17.62 4.27
C PRO A 48 -0.76 -17.14 5.69
N ALA A 49 0.33 -17.69 6.18
CA ALA A 49 0.99 -17.10 7.34
C ALA A 49 1.58 -15.73 6.95
N LEU A 50 1.37 -14.73 7.79
CA LEU A 50 1.81 -13.36 7.56
C LEU A 50 2.71 -12.90 8.72
N ASP A 51 3.87 -12.39 8.40
CA ASP A 51 4.72 -11.66 9.34
C ASP A 51 4.67 -10.17 9.02
N ILE A 52 3.97 -9.43 9.87
CA ILE A 52 3.84 -7.97 9.81
C ILE A 52 4.60 -7.30 10.98
N SER A 53 5.64 -7.95 11.46
CA SER A 53 6.51 -7.41 12.50
C SER A 53 7.36 -6.25 12.02
N ALA A 54 7.82 -5.42 12.96
CA ALA A 54 8.79 -4.36 12.74
C ALA A 54 10.15 -4.79 13.31
N THR A 55 10.84 -5.68 12.62
CA THR A 55 12.20 -6.14 12.95
C THR A 55 13.15 -5.84 11.80
N ALA A 56 14.46 -5.90 12.04
CA ALA A 56 15.46 -5.65 11.00
C ALA A 56 15.36 -6.62 9.80
N THR A 57 14.74 -7.78 9.97
CA THR A 57 14.57 -8.81 8.92
C THR A 57 13.14 -8.95 8.43
N SER A 58 12.19 -8.14 8.93
CA SER A 58 10.79 -8.15 8.51
C SER A 58 10.60 -7.70 7.07
N ALA A 59 9.45 -8.01 6.50
CA ALA A 59 9.07 -7.58 5.15
C ALA A 59 9.14 -6.06 4.99
N PHE A 60 8.64 -5.30 5.97
CA PHE A 60 8.70 -3.83 5.96
C PHE A 60 10.14 -3.31 5.91
N SER A 61 11.04 -3.85 6.75
CA SER A 61 12.44 -3.42 6.75
C SER A 61 13.18 -3.83 5.48
N ASN A 62 12.84 -4.99 4.91
CA ASN A 62 13.41 -5.44 3.65
C ASN A 62 12.95 -4.54 2.48
N ALA A 63 11.67 -4.18 2.42
CA ALA A 63 11.14 -3.26 1.41
C ALA A 63 11.75 -1.86 1.55
N ALA A 64 11.80 -1.30 2.77
CA ALA A 64 12.42 0.00 3.04
C ALA A 64 13.92 0.02 2.68
N ARG A 65 14.62 -1.09 2.89
CA ARG A 65 16.04 -1.24 2.51
C ARG A 65 16.20 -1.34 1.01
N ALA A 66 15.32 -2.07 0.32
CA ALA A 66 15.32 -2.15 -1.14
C ALA A 66 15.09 -0.78 -1.78
N ALA A 67 14.22 0.03 -1.18
CA ALA A 67 13.99 1.42 -1.57
C ALA A 67 15.09 2.39 -1.10
N GLY A 68 16.09 1.94 -0.36
CA GLY A 68 17.17 2.81 0.14
C GLY A 68 16.77 3.75 1.28
N LEU A 69 15.60 3.56 1.89
CA LEU A 69 15.13 4.40 3.01
C LEU A 69 15.90 4.13 4.30
N ILE A 70 16.39 2.92 4.47
CA ILE A 70 17.16 2.52 5.65
C ILE A 70 18.43 1.75 5.25
N GLY A 71 19.46 1.81 6.10
CA GLY A 71 20.71 1.07 5.92
C GLY A 71 20.60 -0.41 6.30
N GLN A 72 21.70 -1.14 6.06
CA GLN A 72 21.81 -2.55 6.45
C GLN A 72 21.66 -2.72 7.97
N GLY A 73 20.87 -3.70 8.38
CA GLY A 73 20.63 -4.00 9.80
C GLY A 73 19.67 -3.03 10.51
N ALA A 74 19.29 -1.92 9.88
CA ALA A 74 18.28 -1.01 10.44
C ALA A 74 16.86 -1.58 10.31
N THR A 75 15.97 -1.08 11.18
CA THR A 75 14.56 -1.44 11.20
C THR A 75 13.72 -0.30 10.67
N PHE A 76 12.76 -0.61 9.79
CA PHE A 76 11.66 0.27 9.44
C PHE A 76 10.40 -0.20 10.20
N ASP A 77 9.82 0.73 10.95
CA ASP A 77 8.66 0.46 11.78
C ASP A 77 7.45 1.24 11.26
N PRO A 78 6.51 0.60 10.54
CA PRO A 78 5.34 1.27 9.97
C PRO A 78 4.34 1.74 11.03
N TYR A 79 4.49 1.32 12.28
CA TYR A 79 3.59 1.63 13.39
C TYR A 79 4.08 2.77 14.28
N GLU A 80 5.28 3.27 14.05
CA GLU A 80 5.96 4.20 14.96
C GLU A 80 5.33 5.60 14.95
N ASN A 81 4.97 6.09 13.79
CA ASN A 81 4.45 7.45 13.58
C ASN A 81 3.66 7.57 12.27
N ASP A 82 3.03 8.74 12.07
CA ASP A 82 2.22 9.04 10.89
C ASP A 82 3.01 8.90 9.57
N ASP A 83 4.26 9.37 9.53
CA ASP A 83 5.06 9.38 8.30
C ASP A 83 5.44 7.97 7.86
N ASN A 84 5.90 7.14 8.78
CA ASN A 84 6.22 5.73 8.50
C ASN A 84 4.98 4.94 8.10
N PHE A 85 3.84 5.23 8.75
CA PHE A 85 2.57 4.60 8.38
C PHE A 85 2.17 4.95 6.95
N LEU A 86 2.21 6.24 6.59
CA LEU A 86 1.86 6.70 5.25
C LEU A 86 2.78 6.12 4.17
N LEU A 87 4.08 6.01 4.42
CA LEU A 87 5.02 5.39 3.47
C LEU A 87 4.75 3.90 3.27
N ALA A 88 4.40 3.17 4.34
CA ALA A 88 4.00 1.78 4.22
C ALA A 88 2.66 1.63 3.49
N ALA A 89 1.66 2.44 3.84
CA ALA A 89 0.35 2.46 3.19
C ALA A 89 0.48 2.82 1.69
N PHE A 90 1.32 3.79 1.33
CA PHE A 90 1.59 4.14 -0.06
C PHE A 90 2.02 2.92 -0.90
N LEU A 91 2.91 2.09 -0.37
CA LEU A 91 3.32 0.87 -1.07
C LEU A 91 2.13 -0.08 -1.28
N PHE A 92 1.32 -0.31 -0.26
CA PHE A 92 0.21 -1.28 -0.34
C PHE A 92 -0.92 -0.81 -1.24
N GLU A 93 -1.35 0.44 -1.12
CA GLU A 93 -2.47 0.97 -1.89
C GLU A 93 -2.12 1.10 -3.38
N ASP A 94 -0.92 1.58 -3.71
CA ASP A 94 -0.46 1.65 -5.10
C ASP A 94 -0.34 0.23 -5.72
N VAL A 95 0.14 -0.76 -4.96
CA VAL A 95 0.17 -2.16 -5.40
C VAL A 95 -1.26 -2.70 -5.56
N GLY A 96 -2.18 -2.37 -4.66
CA GLY A 96 -3.59 -2.75 -4.77
C GLY A 96 -4.21 -2.28 -6.08
N VAL A 97 -4.02 -1.01 -6.43
CA VAL A 97 -4.49 -0.42 -7.70
C VAL A 97 -3.91 -1.20 -8.90
N THR A 98 -2.60 -1.38 -8.97
CA THR A 98 -1.95 -2.05 -10.11
C THR A 98 -2.31 -3.53 -10.20
N ALA A 99 -2.45 -4.22 -9.07
CA ALA A 99 -2.83 -5.62 -8.99
C ALA A 99 -4.26 -5.86 -9.51
N TYR A 100 -5.25 -5.08 -9.05
CA TYR A 100 -6.62 -5.20 -9.54
C TYR A 100 -6.72 -4.80 -11.00
N ARG A 101 -6.07 -3.70 -11.43
CA ARG A 101 -6.03 -3.27 -12.83
C ARG A 101 -5.49 -4.37 -13.74
N GLY A 102 -4.37 -4.99 -13.35
CA GLY A 102 -3.75 -6.07 -14.12
C GLY A 102 -4.60 -7.34 -14.16
N ALA A 103 -5.30 -7.68 -13.06
CA ALA A 103 -6.12 -8.88 -12.97
C ALA A 103 -7.41 -8.81 -13.80
N LEU A 104 -8.00 -7.61 -14.02
CA LEU A 104 -9.33 -7.46 -14.66
C LEU A 104 -9.44 -8.17 -16.00
N GLY A 105 -8.39 -8.10 -16.84
CA GLY A 105 -8.37 -8.72 -18.17
C GLY A 105 -8.44 -10.25 -18.14
N GLY A 106 -7.97 -10.88 -17.06
CA GLY A 106 -7.96 -12.33 -16.87
C GLY A 106 -9.24 -12.90 -16.23
N ILE A 107 -10.13 -12.05 -15.71
CA ILE A 107 -11.35 -12.50 -15.03
C ILE A 107 -12.46 -12.77 -16.05
N ALA A 108 -12.71 -14.03 -16.34
CA ALA A 108 -13.72 -14.46 -17.31
C ALA A 108 -15.16 -14.21 -16.85
N ASN A 109 -15.45 -14.42 -15.56
CA ASN A 109 -16.78 -14.19 -15.00
C ASN A 109 -17.10 -12.69 -14.92
N ALA A 110 -18.16 -12.26 -15.64
CA ALA A 110 -18.52 -10.85 -15.76
C ALA A 110 -18.91 -10.22 -14.40
N LEU A 111 -19.60 -10.95 -13.52
CA LEU A 111 -20.00 -10.44 -12.21
C LEU A 111 -18.80 -10.27 -11.29
N ILE A 112 -17.89 -11.24 -11.29
CA ILE A 112 -16.63 -11.16 -10.52
C ILE A 112 -15.77 -10.02 -11.06
N ARG A 113 -15.67 -9.87 -12.38
CA ARG A 113 -14.93 -8.77 -13.01
C ARG A 113 -15.50 -7.40 -12.66
N GLN A 114 -16.84 -7.26 -12.67
CA GLN A 114 -17.50 -6.02 -12.25
C GLN A 114 -17.21 -5.68 -10.79
N ALA A 115 -17.25 -6.67 -9.92
CA ALA A 115 -16.92 -6.51 -8.51
C ALA A 115 -15.45 -6.13 -8.31
N ALA A 116 -14.52 -6.80 -9.01
CA ALA A 116 -13.10 -6.46 -8.98
C ALA A 116 -12.82 -5.03 -9.49
N ALA A 117 -13.58 -4.56 -10.49
CA ALA A 117 -13.52 -3.16 -10.94
C ALA A 117 -14.04 -2.18 -9.86
N GLY A 118 -15.03 -2.59 -9.07
CA GLY A 118 -15.50 -1.82 -7.91
C GLY A 118 -14.43 -1.70 -6.82
N ILE A 119 -13.75 -2.80 -6.51
CA ILE A 119 -12.62 -2.81 -5.56
C ILE A 119 -11.49 -1.94 -6.11
N LEU A 120 -11.11 -2.08 -7.39
CA LEU A 120 -10.12 -1.20 -8.02
C LEU A 120 -10.44 0.29 -7.82
N ALA A 121 -11.71 0.68 -7.91
CA ALA A 121 -12.10 2.06 -7.67
C ALA A 121 -11.87 2.48 -6.21
N ALA A 122 -12.17 1.60 -5.23
CA ALA A 122 -11.89 1.86 -3.82
C ALA A 122 -10.38 1.97 -3.56
N GLU A 123 -9.56 1.03 -4.06
CA GLU A 123 -8.10 1.08 -4.00
C GLU A 123 -7.54 2.40 -4.56
N SER A 124 -8.12 2.88 -5.68
CA SER A 124 -7.71 4.16 -6.26
C SER A 124 -8.03 5.36 -5.35
N TYR A 125 -9.15 5.32 -4.61
CA TYR A 125 -9.44 6.33 -3.59
C TYR A 125 -8.48 6.24 -2.41
N HIS A 126 -8.20 5.04 -1.92
CA HIS A 126 -7.23 4.82 -0.84
C HIS A 126 -5.85 5.35 -1.23
N ALA A 127 -5.34 4.93 -2.39
CA ALA A 127 -4.07 5.41 -2.92
C ALA A 127 -4.05 6.95 -3.03
N ALA A 128 -5.11 7.57 -3.58
CA ALA A 128 -5.18 9.02 -3.72
C ALA A 128 -5.20 9.74 -2.36
N MET A 129 -5.88 9.22 -1.34
CA MET A 129 -5.86 9.77 0.03
C MET A 129 -4.47 9.71 0.65
N ILE A 130 -3.80 8.57 0.55
CA ILE A 130 -2.44 8.37 1.08
C ILE A 130 -1.44 9.26 0.32
N ARG A 131 -1.48 9.30 -1.00
CA ARG A 131 -0.62 10.14 -1.85
C ARG A 131 -0.83 11.63 -1.54
N SER A 132 -2.08 12.07 -1.36
CA SER A 132 -2.41 13.45 -0.99
C SER A 132 -1.85 13.82 0.39
N ALA A 133 -1.95 12.91 1.37
CA ALA A 133 -1.40 13.12 2.70
C ALA A 133 0.13 13.23 2.65
N LEU A 134 0.81 12.31 1.94
CA LEU A 134 2.26 12.35 1.74
C LEU A 134 2.71 13.64 1.05
N TYR A 135 2.02 14.04 -0.02
CA TYR A 135 2.34 15.28 -0.72
C TYR A 135 2.20 16.52 0.18
N THR A 136 1.05 16.60 0.89
CA THR A 136 0.79 17.75 1.78
C THR A 136 1.83 17.86 2.89
N ARG A 137 2.20 16.75 3.51
CA ARG A 137 3.25 16.70 4.54
C ARG A 137 4.64 16.93 3.93
N GLY A 138 4.87 16.42 2.72
CA GLY A 138 6.11 16.57 1.97
C GLY A 138 6.44 17.99 1.55
N VAL A 139 5.45 18.90 1.46
CA VAL A 139 5.69 20.34 1.24
C VAL A 139 6.57 20.93 2.35
N SER A 140 6.36 20.51 3.59
CA SER A 140 7.18 20.95 4.74
C SER A 140 8.30 19.97 5.10
N THR A 141 8.21 18.71 4.65
CA THR A 141 9.17 17.63 4.92
C THR A 141 9.55 16.95 3.60
N PRO A 142 10.40 17.55 2.75
CA PRO A 142 10.69 17.05 1.40
C PRO A 142 11.19 15.61 1.34
N ALA A 143 11.80 15.12 2.42
CA ALA A 143 12.22 13.73 2.51
C ALA A 143 11.09 12.70 2.35
N LEU A 144 9.83 13.08 2.63
CA LEU A 144 8.68 12.20 2.38
C LEU A 144 8.40 12.04 0.89
N ILE A 145 8.55 13.13 0.12
CA ILE A 145 8.45 13.08 -1.34
C ILE A 145 9.59 12.21 -1.89
N ASP A 146 10.83 12.44 -1.45
CA ASP A 146 11.97 11.64 -1.88
C ASP A 146 11.78 10.15 -1.55
N SER A 147 11.21 9.84 -0.37
CA SER A 147 10.93 8.47 0.05
C SER A 147 9.86 7.80 -0.81
N SER A 148 8.81 8.53 -1.20
CA SER A 148 7.78 7.98 -2.11
C SER A 148 8.35 7.65 -3.48
N GLU A 149 9.22 8.50 -4.05
CA GLU A 149 9.94 8.20 -5.28
C GLU A 149 10.83 6.95 -5.14
N ALA A 150 11.57 6.87 -4.05
CA ALA A 150 12.45 5.73 -3.79
C ALA A 150 11.68 4.40 -3.67
N ILE A 151 10.48 4.42 -3.07
CA ILE A 151 9.58 3.25 -2.99
C ILE A 151 9.07 2.89 -4.39
N SER A 152 8.63 3.88 -5.17
CA SER A 152 8.16 3.67 -6.54
C SER A 152 9.25 3.07 -7.41
N ASN A 153 10.44 3.66 -7.43
CA ASN A 153 11.59 3.15 -8.18
C ASN A 153 12.00 1.72 -7.76
N ALA A 154 11.83 1.37 -6.48
CA ALA A 154 12.07 0.00 -6.03
C ALA A 154 11.03 -0.98 -6.60
N ARG A 155 9.78 -0.56 -6.78
CA ARG A 155 8.71 -1.35 -7.42
C ARG A 155 9.00 -1.60 -8.89
N ASP A 156 9.47 -0.58 -9.64
CA ASP A 156 9.83 -0.72 -11.05
C ASP A 156 10.88 -1.82 -11.31
N THR A 157 11.71 -2.14 -10.32
CA THR A 157 12.65 -3.25 -10.43
C THR A 157 11.98 -4.63 -10.47
N LEU A 158 10.69 -4.72 -10.13
CA LEU A 158 9.93 -5.96 -10.00
C LEU A 158 8.94 -6.19 -11.14
N ASP A 159 8.57 -5.17 -11.90
CA ASP A 159 7.48 -5.24 -12.90
C ASP A 159 7.93 -5.10 -14.36
N GLY A 160 9.22 -4.93 -14.61
CA GLY A 160 9.78 -4.95 -15.98
C GLY A 160 10.73 -3.81 -16.27
N ALA A 161 10.86 -3.46 -17.55
CA ALA A 161 11.83 -2.47 -18.01
C ALA A 161 11.23 -1.06 -18.20
N ALA A 162 9.92 -0.91 -18.08
CA ALA A 162 9.24 0.37 -18.25
C ALA A 162 9.05 1.02 -16.87
N ASP A 163 9.59 2.23 -16.71
CA ASP A 163 9.34 3.07 -15.53
C ASP A 163 7.96 3.72 -15.70
N ILE A 164 6.94 3.13 -15.10
CA ILE A 164 5.55 3.58 -15.16
C ILE A 164 4.96 3.89 -13.78
N ASP A 165 5.62 3.46 -12.73
CA ASP A 165 5.26 3.78 -11.35
C ASP A 165 5.92 5.10 -10.94
N GLN A 166 5.19 5.94 -10.22
CA GLN A 166 5.70 7.25 -9.80
C GLN A 166 5.34 7.54 -8.34
N GLY A 167 6.25 8.19 -7.62
CA GLY A 167 5.99 8.75 -6.30
C GLY A 167 5.08 9.98 -6.38
N VAL A 168 5.10 10.79 -5.34
CA VAL A 168 4.24 11.99 -5.26
C VAL A 168 4.98 13.28 -5.63
N ARG A 169 6.15 13.19 -6.26
CA ARG A 169 6.93 14.36 -6.66
C ARG A 169 6.16 15.18 -7.70
N PRO A 170 6.05 16.51 -7.53
CA PRO A 170 5.45 17.37 -8.54
C PRO A 170 6.18 17.28 -9.89
N ILE A 171 5.42 17.29 -10.96
CA ILE A 171 5.92 17.34 -12.33
C ILE A 171 5.66 18.74 -12.87
N GLY A 172 6.72 19.53 -12.98
CA GLY A 172 6.58 20.96 -13.29
C GLY A 172 5.83 21.72 -12.19
N ASP A 173 4.72 22.35 -12.53
CA ASP A 173 3.83 23.08 -11.62
C ASP A 173 2.59 22.27 -11.18
N GLN A 174 2.53 20.99 -11.55
CA GLN A 174 1.43 20.09 -11.23
C GLN A 174 1.81 19.11 -10.12
N SER A 175 0.88 18.87 -9.17
CA SER A 175 1.03 17.78 -8.20
C SER A 175 0.88 16.44 -8.89
N ASN A 176 1.60 15.41 -8.41
CA ASN A 176 1.54 14.05 -8.91
C ASN A 176 0.94 13.12 -7.84
N ILE A 177 -0.31 13.38 -7.46
CA ILE A 177 -1.02 12.65 -6.40
C ILE A 177 -1.98 11.58 -6.91
N MET A 178 -2.18 11.50 -8.22
CA MET A 178 -3.00 10.43 -8.81
C MET A 178 -2.16 9.16 -8.92
N PRO A 179 -2.74 7.98 -8.57
CA PRO A 179 -2.06 6.69 -8.67
C PRO A 179 -1.96 6.19 -10.11
#